data_22b31787f68ff637bf334b774bc8784b
#
_entry.id   22b31787f68ff637bf334b774bc8784b
#
_cell.length_a   1.000
_cell.length_b   1.000
_cell.length_c   1.000
_cell.angle_alpha   90.00
_cell.angle_beta   90.00
_cell.angle_gamma   90.00
#
_symmetry.space_group_name_H-M   'P 1'
#
loop_
_entity.id
_entity.type
_entity.pdbx_description
1 polymer ?
#
loop_
_entity_poly.entity_id
_entity_poly.type
_entity_poly.pdbx_seq_one_letter_code
_entity_poly.pdbx_strand_id
1 'polypeptide(L)'
;LEACPVIAAPQTASGEMLALSIAQGAAELGGKTVLPLSFAMSRDAAVRAAGYAHAADAIAPELDAGRNVAMVNLGDVSIYATAYYVLDELRRRGYDTRMVPGVASFSAVAAALGRSLTEMELPLHIYPAGASDLDAALAQPGTKVLMKSGKAIGETAAALSRHGLAEDSAMVADCGLPTQQVFETMTGLPEKISYFATVIVPDSKK
;
A
#
# COMPACT_ATOMS: atom_id res chain seq x y z
N LEU A 1 -15.56 -10.24 5.40
CA LEU A 1 -16.20 -9.91 4.12
C LEU A 1 -17.56 -10.60 3.96
N GLU A 2 -17.65 -11.88 4.28
CA GLU A 2 -18.87 -12.68 4.08
C GLU A 2 -20.08 -12.13 4.83
N ALA A 3 -19.89 -11.62 6.06
CA ALA A 3 -20.96 -11.05 6.88
C ALA A 3 -21.46 -9.67 6.42
N CYS A 4 -20.79 -9.00 5.46
CA CYS A 4 -21.18 -7.69 4.96
C CYS A 4 -21.93 -7.83 3.63
N PRO A 5 -23.18 -7.34 3.52
CA PRO A 5 -23.93 -7.37 2.26
C PRO A 5 -23.36 -6.40 1.20
N VAL A 6 -22.58 -5.42 1.63
CA VAL A 6 -22.01 -4.37 0.75
C VAL A 6 -20.49 -4.38 0.84
N ILE A 7 -19.82 -4.34 -0.32
CA ILE A 7 -18.38 -4.23 -0.45
C ILE A 7 -18.03 -2.91 -1.13
N ALA A 8 -17.36 -2.02 -0.42
CA ALA A 8 -16.80 -0.80 -1.00
C ALA A 8 -15.39 -1.07 -1.51
N ALA A 9 -15.12 -0.75 -2.77
CA ALA A 9 -13.85 -1.08 -3.41
C ALA A 9 -13.24 0.13 -4.13
N PRO A 10 -11.95 0.46 -3.83
CA PRO A 10 -11.22 1.45 -4.60
C PRO A 10 -11.15 1.05 -6.07
N GLN A 11 -11.47 2.01 -6.95
CA GLN A 11 -11.48 1.85 -8.40
C GLN A 11 -10.49 2.80 -9.05
N THR A 12 -9.75 2.30 -10.05
CA THR A 12 -8.90 3.12 -10.91
C THR A 12 -9.74 3.91 -11.92
N ALA A 13 -9.13 4.90 -12.59
CA ALA A 13 -9.80 5.63 -13.67
C ALA A 13 -10.22 4.73 -14.86
N SER A 14 -9.56 3.58 -15.03
CA SER A 14 -9.91 2.56 -16.04
C SER A 14 -11.02 1.61 -15.58
N GLY A 15 -11.54 1.77 -14.36
CA GLY A 15 -12.60 0.91 -13.83
C GLY A 15 -12.10 -0.34 -13.09
N GLU A 16 -10.81 -0.54 -12.98
CA GLU A 16 -10.23 -1.71 -12.32
C GLU A 16 -10.33 -1.59 -10.79
N MET A 17 -10.74 -2.67 -10.12
CA MET A 17 -10.86 -2.79 -8.65
C MET A 17 -9.97 -3.93 -8.15
N LEU A 18 -8.64 -3.73 -8.15
CA LEU A 18 -7.66 -4.77 -7.83
C LEU A 18 -7.88 -5.39 -6.43
N ALA A 19 -8.16 -4.58 -5.41
CA ALA A 19 -8.42 -5.11 -4.07
C ALA A 19 -9.67 -6.02 -4.02
N LEU A 20 -10.70 -5.70 -4.82
CA LEU A 20 -11.89 -6.53 -4.95
C LEU A 20 -11.58 -7.84 -5.66
N SER A 21 -10.82 -7.81 -6.76
CA SER A 21 -10.47 -9.03 -7.50
C SER A 21 -9.68 -10.02 -6.66
N ILE A 22 -8.75 -9.52 -5.82
CA ILE A 22 -8.02 -10.35 -4.86
C ILE A 22 -8.97 -10.93 -3.80
N ALA A 23 -9.87 -10.12 -3.26
CA ALA A 23 -10.84 -10.57 -2.26
C ALA A 23 -11.80 -11.64 -2.80
N GLN A 24 -12.20 -11.54 -4.08
CA GLN A 24 -13.03 -12.53 -4.77
C GLN A 24 -12.31 -13.88 -4.96
N GLY A 25 -10.98 -13.88 -5.04
CA GLY A 25 -10.19 -15.11 -5.06
C GLY A 25 -10.09 -15.82 -3.70
N ALA A 26 -10.46 -15.14 -2.60
CA ALA A 26 -10.29 -15.65 -1.24
C ALA A 26 -11.61 -15.81 -0.47
N ALA A 27 -12.72 -15.23 -0.93
CA ALA A 27 -14.01 -15.26 -0.26
C ALA A 27 -15.16 -15.25 -1.26
N GLU A 28 -16.29 -15.88 -0.87
CA GLU A 28 -17.52 -15.84 -1.65
C GLU A 28 -18.19 -14.47 -1.54
N LEU A 29 -18.08 -13.68 -2.59
CA LEU A 29 -18.63 -12.33 -2.69
C LEU A 29 -19.82 -12.23 -3.66
N GLY A 30 -20.28 -13.35 -4.20
CA GLY A 30 -21.44 -13.41 -5.09
C GLY A 30 -22.70 -12.85 -4.44
N GLY A 31 -23.50 -12.09 -5.21
CA GLY A 31 -24.76 -11.50 -4.74
C GLY A 31 -24.62 -10.28 -3.82
N LYS A 32 -23.40 -9.83 -3.51
CA LYS A 32 -23.18 -8.62 -2.72
C LYS A 32 -23.23 -7.36 -3.58
N THR A 33 -23.70 -6.26 -3.00
CA THR A 33 -23.63 -4.94 -3.63
C THR A 33 -22.18 -4.45 -3.63
N VAL A 34 -21.66 -4.07 -4.79
CA VAL A 34 -20.34 -3.47 -4.91
C VAL A 34 -20.48 -1.96 -5.09
N LEU A 35 -19.84 -1.19 -4.21
CA LEU A 35 -19.72 0.26 -4.29
C LEU A 35 -18.32 0.63 -4.80
N PRO A 36 -18.18 1.08 -6.06
CA PRO A 36 -16.91 1.57 -6.57
C PRO A 36 -16.59 2.94 -5.94
N LEU A 37 -15.36 3.08 -5.44
CA LEU A 37 -14.87 4.32 -4.84
C LEU A 37 -13.69 4.86 -5.64
N SER A 38 -13.84 6.07 -6.20
CA SER A 38 -12.80 6.73 -6.98
C SER A 38 -12.05 7.75 -6.13
N PHE A 39 -10.70 7.76 -6.22
CA PHE A 39 -9.84 8.67 -5.50
C PHE A 39 -8.91 9.42 -6.44
N ALA A 40 -8.88 10.74 -6.32
CA ALA A 40 -7.92 11.55 -7.07
C ALA A 40 -6.50 11.34 -6.54
N MET A 41 -5.57 11.00 -7.42
CA MET A 41 -4.13 10.90 -7.12
C MET A 41 -3.52 12.31 -7.10
N SER A 42 -3.80 13.09 -6.05
CA SER A 42 -3.36 14.48 -5.90
C SER A 42 -2.40 14.65 -4.73
N ARG A 43 -1.44 15.59 -4.86
CA ARG A 43 -0.62 16.07 -3.73
C ARG A 43 -1.34 17.14 -2.90
N ASP A 44 -2.39 17.75 -3.43
CA ASP A 44 -3.20 18.74 -2.74
C ASP A 44 -4.04 18.05 -1.64
N ALA A 45 -3.88 18.51 -0.41
CA ALA A 45 -4.56 17.97 0.77
C ALA A 45 -6.07 18.19 0.71
N ALA A 46 -6.54 19.33 0.17
CA ALA A 46 -7.95 19.65 0.06
C ALA A 46 -8.64 18.72 -0.97
N VAL A 47 -7.98 18.46 -2.10
CA VAL A 47 -8.48 17.52 -3.13
C VAL A 47 -8.58 16.11 -2.55
N ARG A 48 -7.58 15.66 -1.78
CA ARG A 48 -7.65 14.34 -1.13
C ARG A 48 -8.78 14.28 -0.10
N ALA A 49 -8.91 15.31 0.75
CA ALA A 49 -9.96 15.35 1.77
C ALA A 49 -11.37 15.32 1.15
N ALA A 50 -11.59 16.08 0.06
CA ALA A 50 -12.85 16.02 -0.69
C ALA A 50 -13.13 14.63 -1.25
N GLY A 51 -12.11 13.92 -1.74
CA GLY A 51 -12.24 12.54 -2.20
C GLY A 51 -12.64 11.57 -1.09
N TYR A 52 -12.11 11.73 0.13
CA TYR A 52 -12.49 10.91 1.29
C TYR A 52 -13.92 11.18 1.74
N ALA A 53 -14.32 12.45 1.76
CA ALA A 53 -15.69 12.85 2.07
C ALA A 53 -16.68 12.27 1.05
N HIS A 54 -16.38 12.36 -0.24
CA HIS A 54 -17.21 11.80 -1.31
C HIS A 54 -17.34 10.26 -1.20
N ALA A 55 -16.26 9.56 -0.86
CA ALA A 55 -16.32 8.12 -0.61
C ALA A 55 -17.20 7.79 0.61
N ALA A 56 -17.12 8.59 1.67
CA ALA A 56 -18.01 8.45 2.83
C ALA A 56 -19.47 8.75 2.47
N ASP A 57 -19.75 9.75 1.60
CA ASP A 57 -21.09 10.04 1.10
C ASP A 57 -21.69 8.86 0.31
N ALA A 58 -20.86 8.13 -0.43
CA ALA A 58 -21.31 6.93 -1.16
C ALA A 58 -21.62 5.75 -0.21
N ILE A 59 -20.93 5.65 0.93
CA ILE A 59 -21.08 4.57 1.90
C ILE A 59 -22.25 4.84 2.87
N ALA A 60 -22.45 6.09 3.30
CA ALA A 60 -23.39 6.47 4.35
C ALA A 60 -24.82 5.96 4.12
N PRO A 61 -25.42 6.02 2.90
CA PRO A 61 -26.79 5.52 2.69
C PRO A 61 -26.95 4.03 2.99
N GLU A 62 -25.88 3.23 2.80
CA GLU A 62 -25.91 1.81 3.13
C GLU A 62 -25.93 1.61 4.64
N LEU A 63 -25.13 2.39 5.38
CA LEU A 63 -25.06 2.35 6.84
C LEU A 63 -26.36 2.86 7.46
N ASP A 64 -26.97 3.94 6.92
CA ASP A 64 -28.26 4.49 7.37
C ASP A 64 -29.40 3.49 7.17
N ALA A 65 -29.30 2.64 6.15
CA ALA A 65 -30.21 1.53 5.92
C ALA A 65 -29.95 0.30 6.81
N GLY A 66 -29.02 0.40 7.79
CA GLY A 66 -28.65 -0.68 8.69
C GLY A 66 -27.80 -1.79 8.06
N ARG A 67 -27.24 -1.56 6.89
CA ARG A 67 -26.38 -2.54 6.21
C ARG A 67 -24.92 -2.34 6.57
N ASN A 68 -24.23 -3.41 6.94
CA ASN A 68 -22.79 -3.39 7.16
C ASN A 68 -22.05 -3.28 5.82
N VAL A 69 -21.04 -2.40 5.76
CA VAL A 69 -20.17 -2.20 4.59
C VAL A 69 -18.75 -2.65 4.93
N ALA A 70 -18.16 -3.49 4.09
CA ALA A 70 -16.73 -3.80 4.17
C ALA A 70 -15.98 -3.06 3.06
N MET A 71 -15.06 -2.18 3.42
CA MET A 71 -14.15 -1.55 2.46
C MET A 71 -12.90 -2.42 2.30
N VAL A 72 -12.64 -2.90 1.07
CA VAL A 72 -11.43 -3.66 0.76
C VAL A 72 -10.25 -2.73 0.50
N ASN A 73 -9.06 -3.16 0.91
CA ASN A 73 -7.81 -2.42 0.78
C ASN A 73 -6.66 -3.37 0.43
N LEU A 74 -5.64 -2.87 -0.28
CA LEU A 74 -4.40 -3.60 -0.53
C LEU A 74 -3.44 -3.45 0.65
N GLY A 75 -2.91 -4.56 1.14
CA GLY A 75 -2.01 -4.59 2.27
C GLY A 75 -2.71 -4.32 3.60
N ASP A 76 -2.06 -3.61 4.52
CA ASP A 76 -2.61 -3.25 5.82
C ASP A 76 -3.24 -1.86 5.80
N VAL A 77 -4.41 -1.73 6.41
CA VAL A 77 -5.19 -0.48 6.42
C VAL A 77 -4.54 0.62 7.25
N SER A 78 -3.62 0.30 8.15
CA SER A 78 -2.90 1.28 8.98
C SER A 78 -1.65 1.86 8.31
N ILE A 79 -1.19 1.29 7.17
CA ILE A 79 0.07 1.65 6.53
C ILE A 79 -0.20 2.36 5.19
N TYR A 80 -0.15 3.71 5.19
CA TYR A 80 -0.32 4.56 4.00
C TYR A 80 -1.56 4.23 3.14
N ALA A 81 -2.64 3.81 3.79
CA ALA A 81 -3.87 3.37 3.14
C ALA A 81 -4.91 4.48 3.05
N THR A 82 -5.49 4.68 1.88
CA THR A 82 -6.60 5.61 1.66
C THR A 82 -7.84 5.21 2.46
N ALA A 83 -8.05 3.92 2.68
CA ALA A 83 -9.18 3.39 3.44
C ALA A 83 -9.23 3.92 4.88
N TYR A 84 -8.09 4.18 5.52
CA TYR A 84 -8.06 4.77 6.86
C TYR A 84 -8.73 6.14 6.92
N TYR A 85 -8.50 6.99 5.92
CA TYR A 85 -9.08 8.35 5.89
C TYR A 85 -10.59 8.34 5.64
N VAL A 86 -11.09 7.39 4.85
CA VAL A 86 -12.54 7.19 4.68
C VAL A 86 -13.18 6.69 5.96
N LEU A 87 -12.54 5.74 6.65
CA LEU A 87 -12.97 5.24 7.96
C LEU A 87 -13.01 6.36 8.99
N ASP A 88 -11.98 7.23 9.04
CA ASP A 88 -11.93 8.37 9.96
C ASP A 88 -13.02 9.40 9.66
N GLU A 89 -13.35 9.64 8.39
CA GLU A 89 -14.46 10.49 7.97
C GLU A 89 -15.80 9.93 8.43
N LEU A 90 -16.06 8.63 8.24
CA LEU A 90 -17.27 7.96 8.70
C LEU A 90 -17.40 7.99 10.23
N ARG A 91 -16.29 7.80 10.95
CA ARG A 91 -16.26 7.89 12.42
C ARG A 91 -16.61 9.30 12.90
N ARG A 92 -16.11 10.36 12.24
CA ARG A 92 -16.48 11.75 12.57
C ARG A 92 -17.95 12.05 12.31
N ARG A 93 -18.61 11.32 11.42
CA ARG A 93 -20.06 11.39 11.16
C ARG A 93 -20.88 10.56 12.14
N GLY A 94 -20.26 9.85 13.09
CA GLY A 94 -20.93 9.07 14.13
C GLY A 94 -21.20 7.61 13.78
N TYR A 95 -20.68 7.10 12.66
CA TYR A 95 -20.80 5.67 12.33
C TYR A 95 -19.81 4.83 13.12
N ASP A 96 -20.25 3.66 13.56
CA ASP A 96 -19.37 2.66 14.16
C ASP A 96 -18.45 2.06 13.08
N THR A 97 -17.14 2.06 13.35
CA THR A 97 -16.12 1.64 12.39
C THR A 97 -15.08 0.73 13.02
N ARG A 98 -14.65 -0.28 12.27
CA ARG A 98 -13.63 -1.24 12.72
C ARG A 98 -12.57 -1.44 11.67
N MET A 99 -11.30 -1.43 12.08
CA MET A 99 -10.17 -1.85 11.27
C MET A 99 -9.96 -3.35 11.43
N VAL A 100 -9.73 -4.04 10.30
CA VAL A 100 -9.28 -5.43 10.28
C VAL A 100 -7.83 -5.40 9.78
N PRO A 101 -6.86 -5.92 10.56
CA PRO A 101 -5.46 -5.91 10.14
C PRO A 101 -5.26 -6.80 8.91
N GLY A 102 -4.33 -6.38 8.04
CA GLY A 102 -3.91 -7.12 6.87
C GLY A 102 -2.42 -7.43 6.93
N VAL A 103 -1.91 -8.05 5.87
CA VAL A 103 -0.46 -8.25 5.69
C VAL A 103 0.10 -7.01 5.00
N ALA A 104 0.99 -6.28 5.67
CA ALA A 104 1.65 -5.13 5.07
C ALA A 104 2.50 -5.56 3.85
N SER A 105 2.55 -4.75 2.79
CA SER A 105 3.25 -5.11 1.54
C SER A 105 4.71 -5.46 1.77
N PHE A 106 5.40 -4.76 2.66
CA PHE A 106 6.80 -5.04 2.98
C PHE A 106 7.00 -6.39 3.68
N SER A 107 6.02 -6.87 4.46
CA SER A 107 6.06 -8.22 5.05
C SER A 107 5.89 -9.30 3.97
N ALA A 108 4.98 -9.07 3.01
CA ALA A 108 4.82 -9.97 1.87
C ALA A 108 6.07 -9.98 0.97
N VAL A 109 6.68 -8.81 0.75
CA VAL A 109 7.94 -8.65 -0.01
C VAL A 109 9.09 -9.38 0.68
N ALA A 110 9.25 -9.25 1.99
CA ALA A 110 10.26 -9.97 2.76
C ALA A 110 10.10 -11.49 2.63
N ALA A 111 8.86 -11.98 2.70
CA ALA A 111 8.55 -13.40 2.50
C ALA A 111 8.87 -13.87 1.07
N ALA A 112 8.54 -13.07 0.03
CA ALA A 112 8.87 -13.37 -1.36
C ALA A 112 10.38 -13.42 -1.62
N LEU A 113 11.15 -12.59 -0.92
CA LEU A 113 12.62 -12.57 -0.97
C LEU A 113 13.27 -13.66 -0.07
N GLY A 114 12.50 -14.32 0.79
CA GLY A 114 13.03 -15.25 1.79
C GLY A 114 13.97 -14.57 2.81
N ARG A 115 13.77 -13.28 3.09
CA ARG A 115 14.65 -12.47 3.95
C ARG A 115 13.90 -11.96 5.19
N SER A 116 14.60 -11.87 6.32
CA SER A 116 14.10 -11.12 7.49
C SER A 116 14.16 -9.61 7.21
N LEU A 117 13.18 -8.86 7.69
CA LEU A 117 13.20 -7.39 7.60
C LEU A 117 14.22 -6.78 8.55
N THR A 118 14.41 -7.38 9.74
CA THR A 118 15.32 -6.83 10.73
C THR A 118 15.86 -7.93 11.64
N GLU A 119 16.97 -7.65 12.29
CA GLU A 119 17.52 -8.45 13.38
C GLU A 119 17.08 -7.87 14.73
N MET A 120 17.30 -8.64 15.84
CA MET A 120 16.69 -8.35 17.15
C MET A 120 16.90 -6.93 17.68
N GLU A 121 18.04 -6.31 17.38
CA GLU A 121 18.42 -5.01 17.95
C GLU A 121 18.41 -3.86 16.92
N LEU A 122 18.14 -4.15 15.65
CA LEU A 122 18.16 -3.15 14.59
C LEU A 122 16.78 -2.54 14.36
N PRO A 123 16.68 -1.22 14.21
CA PRO A 123 15.42 -0.56 13.87
C PRO A 123 14.96 -0.90 12.46
N LEU A 124 13.65 -0.88 12.25
CA LEU A 124 13.00 -0.94 10.96
C LEU A 124 12.38 0.41 10.64
N HIS A 125 12.82 1.05 9.55
CA HIS A 125 12.31 2.32 9.07
C HIS A 125 11.45 2.11 7.83
N ILE A 126 10.27 2.77 7.77
CA ILE A 126 9.34 2.65 6.65
C ILE A 126 9.12 4.04 6.06
N TYR A 127 9.50 4.22 4.80
CA TYR A 127 9.41 5.49 4.09
C TYR A 127 8.52 5.36 2.84
N PRO A 128 7.63 6.33 2.58
CA PRO A 128 6.99 6.43 1.29
C PRO A 128 8.00 7.05 0.30
N ALA A 129 8.33 6.34 -0.77
CA ALA A 129 9.26 6.84 -1.79
C ALA A 129 8.78 8.19 -2.38
N GLY A 130 9.71 9.10 -2.58
CA GLY A 130 9.46 10.44 -3.13
C GLY A 130 8.83 11.45 -2.16
N ALA A 131 8.65 11.10 -0.88
CA ALA A 131 8.13 12.02 0.15
C ALA A 131 9.16 12.38 1.23
N SER A 132 10.31 11.69 1.25
CA SER A 132 11.36 11.86 2.27
C SER A 132 12.68 12.26 1.61
N ASP A 133 13.54 12.95 2.37
CA ASP A 133 14.96 13.07 2.03
C ASP A 133 15.57 11.66 2.06
N LEU A 134 15.81 11.13 0.87
CA LEU A 134 16.25 9.74 0.72
C LEU A 134 17.69 9.54 1.22
N ASP A 135 18.57 10.50 1.00
CA ASP A 135 19.96 10.41 1.48
C ASP A 135 19.99 10.43 3.02
N ALA A 136 19.20 11.27 3.67
CA ALA A 136 19.07 11.28 5.14
C ALA A 136 18.44 9.96 5.65
N ALA A 137 17.46 9.41 4.95
CA ALA A 137 16.84 8.14 5.31
C ALA A 137 17.84 6.96 5.20
N LEU A 138 18.63 6.92 4.13
CA LEU A 138 19.65 5.87 3.90
C LEU A 138 20.79 5.91 4.91
N ALA A 139 21.12 7.08 5.45
CA ALA A 139 22.16 7.24 6.47
C ALA A 139 21.75 6.71 7.87
N GLN A 140 20.47 6.44 8.12
CA GLN A 140 20.01 5.91 9.40
C GLN A 140 20.49 4.46 9.60
N PRO A 141 20.83 4.02 10.83
CA PRO A 141 21.10 2.62 11.10
C PRO A 141 19.81 1.78 10.99
N GLY A 142 19.97 0.49 10.69
CA GLY A 142 18.87 -0.46 10.57
C GLY A 142 18.32 -0.60 9.15
N THR A 143 17.34 -1.46 8.98
CA THR A 143 16.71 -1.75 7.68
C THR A 143 15.75 -0.63 7.27
N LYS A 144 15.77 -0.27 5.98
CA LYS A 144 14.82 0.68 5.41
C LYS A 144 13.92 -0.03 4.41
N VAL A 145 12.64 0.24 4.52
CA VAL A 145 11.61 -0.15 3.56
C VAL A 145 11.19 1.09 2.79
N LEU A 146 11.38 1.10 1.47
CA LEU A 146 10.95 2.18 0.61
C LEU A 146 9.72 1.73 -0.15
N MET A 147 8.55 2.23 0.26
CA MET A 147 7.25 1.86 -0.33
C MET A 147 6.86 2.78 -1.49
N LYS A 148 6.09 2.26 -2.45
CA LYS A 148 5.58 3.02 -3.62
C LYS A 148 6.70 3.58 -4.49
N SER A 149 7.79 2.81 -4.64
CA SER A 149 9.03 3.27 -5.28
C SER A 149 8.95 3.31 -6.81
N GLY A 150 7.97 2.68 -7.44
CA GLY A 150 7.94 2.50 -8.90
C GLY A 150 8.10 3.78 -9.72
N LYS A 151 7.43 4.89 -9.32
CA LYS A 151 7.56 6.18 -10.03
C LYS A 151 8.90 6.88 -9.79
N ALA A 152 9.58 6.57 -8.68
CA ALA A 152 10.85 7.18 -8.29
C ALA A 152 12.02 6.18 -8.38
N ILE A 153 11.85 5.08 -9.15
CA ILE A 153 12.81 3.97 -9.11
C ILE A 153 14.20 4.37 -9.56
N GLY A 154 14.33 5.21 -10.59
CA GLY A 154 15.62 5.70 -11.06
C GLY A 154 16.33 6.55 -10.02
N GLU A 155 15.61 7.44 -9.34
CA GLU A 155 16.16 8.27 -8.25
C GLU A 155 16.55 7.40 -7.05
N THR A 156 15.71 6.42 -6.70
CA THR A 156 15.99 5.47 -5.63
C THR A 156 17.24 4.64 -5.92
N ALA A 157 17.37 4.07 -7.11
CA ALA A 157 18.53 3.29 -7.52
C ALA A 157 19.83 4.13 -7.53
N ALA A 158 19.74 5.38 -8.02
CA ALA A 158 20.87 6.31 -8.01
C ALA A 158 21.32 6.66 -6.58
N ALA A 159 20.39 6.90 -5.67
CA ALA A 159 20.70 7.15 -4.25
C ALA A 159 21.34 5.93 -3.59
N LEU A 160 20.78 4.74 -3.79
CA LEU A 160 21.34 3.49 -3.27
C LEU A 160 22.78 3.25 -3.79
N SER A 161 23.03 3.56 -5.07
CA SER A 161 24.38 3.46 -5.66
C SER A 161 25.36 4.43 -5.01
N ARG A 162 24.95 5.70 -4.77
CA ARG A 162 25.79 6.69 -4.07
C ARG A 162 26.17 6.26 -2.65
N HIS A 163 25.28 5.55 -1.98
CA HIS A 163 25.48 5.03 -0.62
C HIS A 163 26.14 3.65 -0.59
N GLY A 164 26.47 3.04 -1.74
CA GLY A 164 27.06 1.71 -1.83
C GLY A 164 26.11 0.58 -1.41
N LEU A 165 24.79 0.81 -1.46
CA LEU A 165 23.75 -0.11 -0.99
C LEU A 165 23.00 -0.82 -2.12
N ALA A 166 23.29 -0.52 -3.38
CA ALA A 166 22.52 -1.01 -4.52
C ALA A 166 22.59 -2.54 -4.70
N GLU A 167 23.76 -3.15 -4.45
CA GLU A 167 23.96 -4.59 -4.59
C GLU A 167 23.31 -5.40 -3.46
N ASP A 168 23.19 -4.82 -2.26
CA ASP A 168 22.61 -5.49 -1.08
C ASP A 168 21.10 -5.28 -0.97
N SER A 169 20.55 -4.27 -1.64
CA SER A 169 19.15 -3.92 -1.62
C SER A 169 18.38 -4.75 -2.64
N ALA A 170 17.17 -5.17 -2.27
CA ALA A 170 16.28 -5.95 -3.12
C ALA A 170 14.92 -5.28 -3.27
N MET A 171 14.21 -5.61 -4.36
CA MET A 171 12.89 -5.07 -4.64
C MET A 171 11.94 -6.15 -5.13
N VAL A 172 10.67 -6.06 -4.73
CA VAL A 172 9.59 -6.80 -5.40
C VAL A 172 8.56 -5.80 -5.89
N ALA A 173 8.21 -5.91 -7.15
CA ALA A 173 7.10 -5.21 -7.76
C ALA A 173 5.91 -6.16 -7.88
N ASP A 174 4.69 -5.65 -7.69
CA ASP A 174 3.43 -6.41 -7.79
C ASP A 174 3.41 -7.70 -6.94
N CYS A 175 3.97 -7.64 -5.74
CA CYS A 175 4.10 -8.80 -4.84
C CYS A 175 2.76 -9.51 -4.63
N GLY A 176 2.73 -10.82 -4.90
CA GLY A 176 1.53 -11.65 -4.79
C GLY A 176 0.55 -11.56 -5.99
N LEU A 177 0.86 -10.77 -7.02
CA LEU A 177 0.08 -10.69 -8.25
C LEU A 177 0.71 -11.57 -9.36
N PRO A 178 -0.06 -11.95 -10.41
CA PRO A 178 0.50 -12.68 -11.56
C PRO A 178 1.64 -11.95 -12.28
N THR A 179 1.71 -10.63 -12.12
CA THR A 179 2.74 -9.74 -12.68
C THR A 179 3.92 -9.52 -11.75
N GLN A 180 4.04 -10.29 -10.67
CA GLN A 180 5.13 -10.15 -9.71
C GLN A 180 6.50 -10.24 -10.38
N GLN A 181 7.36 -9.28 -10.05
CA GLN A 181 8.77 -9.27 -10.45
C GLN A 181 9.65 -9.14 -9.22
N VAL A 182 10.69 -9.96 -9.15
CA VAL A 182 11.67 -9.97 -8.06
C VAL A 182 13.01 -9.50 -8.60
N PHE A 183 13.61 -8.54 -7.91
CA PHE A 183 14.93 -7.99 -8.21
C PHE A 183 15.81 -8.15 -6.97
N GLU A 184 16.79 -9.01 -7.05
CA GLU A 184 17.70 -9.32 -5.94
C GLU A 184 18.71 -8.20 -5.65
N THR A 185 18.91 -7.29 -6.62
CA THR A 185 19.72 -6.08 -6.48
C THR A 185 19.00 -4.88 -7.08
N MET A 186 19.49 -3.69 -6.77
CA MET A 186 18.97 -2.43 -7.34
C MET A 186 19.81 -1.92 -8.52
N THR A 187 20.54 -2.83 -9.20
CA THR A 187 21.35 -2.54 -10.39
C THR A 187 20.66 -3.11 -11.64
N GLY A 188 20.89 -2.47 -12.79
CA GLY A 188 20.37 -2.95 -14.07
C GLY A 188 18.84 -3.00 -14.18
N LEU A 189 18.13 -2.18 -13.43
CA LEU A 189 16.66 -2.17 -13.39
C LEU A 189 16.08 -1.67 -14.72
N PRO A 190 14.88 -2.16 -15.14
CA PRO A 190 14.16 -1.63 -16.27
C PRO A 190 13.72 -0.19 -16.03
N GLU A 191 13.55 0.59 -17.11
CA GLU A 191 13.11 2.00 -17.01
C GLU A 191 11.73 2.18 -16.35
N LYS A 192 10.86 1.18 -16.51
CA LYS A 192 9.50 1.22 -15.95
C LYS A 192 9.27 0.06 -15.01
N ILE A 193 8.88 0.40 -13.81
CA ILE A 193 8.50 -0.55 -12.75
C ILE A 193 7.07 -0.21 -12.32
N SER A 194 6.32 -1.22 -11.89
CA SER A 194 4.99 -1.03 -11.34
C SER A 194 4.99 -0.06 -10.16
N TYR A 195 3.90 0.68 -10.02
CA TYR A 195 3.67 1.55 -8.85
C TYR A 195 3.77 0.78 -7.52
N PHE A 196 3.35 -0.49 -7.51
CA PHE A 196 3.38 -1.35 -6.32
C PHE A 196 4.76 -1.98 -6.08
N ALA A 197 5.82 -1.20 -6.27
CA ALA A 197 7.19 -1.61 -5.96
C ALA A 197 7.55 -1.24 -4.52
N THR A 198 8.14 -2.19 -3.80
CA THR A 198 8.70 -2.01 -2.46
C THR A 198 10.14 -2.47 -2.45
N VAL A 199 11.04 -1.58 -2.02
CA VAL A 199 12.47 -1.85 -1.89
C VAL A 199 12.80 -2.12 -0.43
N ILE A 200 13.60 -3.15 -0.17
CA ILE A 200 14.19 -3.44 1.14
C ILE A 200 15.68 -3.15 1.07
N VAL A 201 16.12 -2.23 1.91
CA VAL A 201 17.50 -1.80 2.04
C VAL A 201 18.01 -2.29 3.40
N PRO A 202 18.95 -3.25 3.46
CA PRO A 202 19.49 -3.76 4.71
C PRO A 202 20.30 -2.69 5.45
N ASP A 203 20.66 -2.98 6.69
CA ASP A 203 21.60 -2.13 7.41
C ASP A 203 22.98 -2.15 6.74
N SER A 204 23.59 -0.96 6.57
CA SER A 204 24.90 -0.79 5.93
C SER A 204 26.10 -1.25 6.77
N LYS A 205 25.86 -1.80 7.96
CA LYS A 205 26.92 -2.15 8.92
C LYS A 205 27.20 -3.66 9.02
N LYS A 206 27.00 -4.40 7.95
CA LYS A 206 27.50 -5.77 7.87
C LYS A 206 28.75 -5.86 7.02
#